data_d7595c0a789742d93ec4d717c413e776
#
_entry.id   d7595c0a789742d93ec4d717c413e776
#
_cell.length_a   1.000
_cell.length_b   1.000
_cell.length_c   1.000
_cell.angle_alpha   90.00
_cell.angle_beta   90.00
_cell.angle_gamma   90.00
#
_symmetry.space_group_name_H-M   'P 1'
#
loop_
_entity.id
_entity.type
_entity.pdbx_description
1 polymer ?
#
loop_
_entity_poly.entity_id
_entity_poly.type
_entity_poly.pdbx_seq_one_letter_code
_entity_poly.pdbx_strand_id
1 'polypeptide(L)'
;MASAPGQPPRPAADYPDRISRQTFEQLASVRGEGDEWDFKATLGNLASTSARVNLAKDALAFCNLPAGGTIITGVTDDYEHVGLDAAEKIDTTVIRRAIEKYIDGDFIVVAAEHTLVQPGANEEKRYGIIHFRRRFAQPVLAALDGQITNDKPPLFRSGDILIRRGAASIRANSGDVRRLFTNSIVHEERVRAVNELWSCLVEQRRLMGGVEYLYDILADSEYPDVITRSNLHVSLGQLTEGQHAASLDRLGLRVSLVRPHIPEQLYQQYRACAAFVGRLQMKAIRQRDAGVFVPWTELDDGSPDLLLRQLALELMPQDELDGYWTGRATGFGTHRPVRPVIDAAERGVLSAINLVLSGLG
;
A
#
# COMPACT_ATOMS: atom_id res chain seq x y z
N MET A 1 20.70 -5.32 -8.44
CA MET A 1 20.65 -6.10 -9.70
C MET A 1 20.21 -5.15 -10.79
N ALA A 2 21.02 -4.93 -11.82
CA ALA A 2 20.65 -4.08 -12.93
C ALA A 2 19.56 -4.79 -13.74
N SER A 3 18.44 -4.10 -13.98
CA SER A 3 17.36 -4.59 -14.86
C SER A 3 17.93 -4.89 -16.24
N ALA A 4 17.51 -5.99 -16.85
CA ALA A 4 17.89 -6.35 -18.20
C ALA A 4 17.53 -5.19 -19.16
N PRO A 5 18.39 -4.82 -20.14
CA PRO A 5 18.11 -3.75 -21.07
C PRO A 5 16.88 -4.11 -21.90
N GLY A 6 15.83 -3.29 -21.83
CA GLY A 6 14.61 -3.45 -22.61
C GLY A 6 13.34 -3.76 -21.82
N GLN A 7 13.41 -3.99 -20.51
CA GLN A 7 12.20 -4.07 -19.70
C GLN A 7 11.68 -2.66 -19.36
N PRO A 8 10.38 -2.38 -19.58
CA PRO A 8 9.79 -1.12 -19.17
C PRO A 8 9.88 -0.98 -17.63
N PRO A 9 9.99 0.24 -17.12
CA PRO A 9 9.90 0.45 -15.68
C PRO A 9 8.58 -0.13 -15.16
N ARG A 10 8.64 -0.90 -14.08
CA ARG A 10 7.42 -1.45 -13.45
C ARG A 10 6.50 -0.29 -13.09
N PRO A 11 5.24 -0.29 -13.57
CA PRO A 11 4.31 0.78 -13.23
C PRO A 11 4.10 0.85 -11.72
N ALA A 12 4.00 2.07 -11.21
CA ALA A 12 3.75 2.31 -9.79
C ALA A 12 2.44 1.69 -9.30
N ALA A 13 2.35 1.51 -8.02
CA ALA A 13 1.52 0.55 -7.31
C ALA A 13 0.01 0.84 -7.24
N ASP A 14 -0.47 2.00 -7.65
CA ASP A 14 -1.87 2.36 -7.48
C ASP A 14 -2.76 1.91 -8.65
N TYR A 15 -3.98 1.47 -8.30
CA TYR A 15 -4.98 0.91 -9.21
C TYR A 15 -5.30 1.77 -10.43
N PRO A 16 -5.52 3.10 -10.27
CA PRO A 16 -5.73 3.99 -11.40
C PRO A 16 -4.52 4.03 -12.34
N ASP A 17 -3.33 3.87 -11.79
CA ASP A 17 -2.09 3.95 -12.57
C ASP A 17 -1.90 2.73 -13.49
N ARG A 18 -2.41 1.54 -13.10
CA ARG A 18 -2.29 0.32 -13.93
C ARG A 18 -3.05 0.37 -15.24
N ILE A 19 -4.09 1.19 -15.33
CA ILE A 19 -4.90 1.40 -16.54
C ILE A 19 -4.83 2.84 -17.04
N SER A 20 -3.87 3.63 -16.53
CA SER A 20 -3.67 5.02 -16.96
C SER A 20 -3.18 5.09 -18.40
N ARG A 21 -3.41 6.24 -19.05
CA ARG A 21 -2.89 6.52 -20.38
C ARG A 21 -1.36 6.38 -20.43
N GLN A 22 -0.68 6.87 -19.39
CA GLN A 22 0.78 6.77 -19.30
C GLN A 22 1.25 5.32 -19.26
N THR A 23 0.61 4.46 -18.46
CA THR A 23 0.91 3.03 -18.41
C THR A 23 0.66 2.35 -19.74
N PHE A 24 -0.46 2.70 -20.42
CA PHE A 24 -0.76 2.20 -21.74
C PHE A 24 0.34 2.58 -22.76
N GLU A 25 0.74 3.86 -22.82
CA GLU A 25 1.77 4.35 -23.73
C GLU A 25 3.13 3.66 -23.47
N GLN A 26 3.49 3.46 -22.21
CA GLN A 26 4.71 2.75 -21.82
C GLN A 26 4.69 1.29 -22.29
N LEU A 27 3.62 0.55 -22.03
CA LEU A 27 3.50 -0.86 -22.41
C LEU A 27 3.38 -1.02 -23.93
N ALA A 28 2.60 -0.18 -24.60
CA ALA A 28 2.41 -0.22 -26.04
C ALA A 28 3.69 0.14 -26.83
N SER A 29 4.65 0.84 -26.20
CA SER A 29 5.95 1.13 -26.81
C SER A 29 6.94 -0.04 -26.76
N VAL A 30 6.65 -1.08 -25.98
CA VAL A 30 7.53 -2.25 -25.83
C VAL A 30 7.22 -3.26 -26.93
N ARG A 31 8.24 -3.73 -27.61
CA ARG A 31 8.14 -4.86 -28.55
C ARG A 31 8.44 -6.15 -27.78
N GLY A 32 7.43 -6.90 -27.47
CA GLY A 32 7.52 -8.17 -26.73
C GLY A 32 6.44 -8.29 -25.67
N GLU A 33 5.92 -9.50 -25.49
CA GLU A 33 5.07 -9.88 -24.37
C GLU A 33 5.94 -10.29 -23.19
N GLY A 34 5.40 -10.15 -22.00
CA GLY A 34 6.08 -10.52 -20.77
C GLY A 34 5.21 -11.37 -19.83
N ASP A 35 5.75 -11.69 -18.67
CA ASP A 35 4.98 -12.38 -17.65
C ASP A 35 3.78 -11.53 -17.17
N GLU A 36 3.94 -10.20 -17.16
CA GLU A 36 2.97 -9.26 -16.57
C GLU A 36 2.08 -8.56 -17.62
N TRP A 37 2.30 -8.72 -18.92
CA TRP A 37 1.46 -8.12 -19.95
C TRP A 37 1.35 -8.98 -21.21
N ASP A 38 0.28 -8.76 -21.96
CA ASP A 38 -0.09 -9.49 -23.17
C ASP A 38 -0.73 -8.53 -24.18
N PHE A 39 -0.51 -8.75 -25.48
CA PHE A 39 -1.15 -7.99 -26.54
C PHE A 39 -2.24 -8.80 -27.20
N LYS A 40 -3.33 -8.16 -27.58
CA LYS A 40 -4.40 -8.77 -28.37
C LYS A 40 -4.95 -7.77 -29.38
N ALA A 41 -5.05 -8.20 -30.62
CA ALA A 41 -5.71 -7.37 -31.62
C ALA A 41 -7.16 -7.03 -31.21
N THR A 42 -7.87 -7.99 -30.59
CA THR A 42 -9.26 -7.86 -30.13
C THR A 42 -9.54 -8.86 -29.00
N LEU A 43 -10.51 -8.57 -28.12
CA LEU A 43 -11.07 -9.55 -27.18
C LEU A 43 -12.06 -10.49 -27.88
N GLY A 44 -12.50 -10.15 -29.09
CA GLY A 44 -13.56 -10.81 -29.81
C GLY A 44 -14.94 -10.57 -29.18
N ASN A 45 -15.93 -11.26 -29.72
CA ASN A 45 -17.29 -11.16 -29.21
C ASN A 45 -17.42 -11.89 -27.85
N LEU A 46 -17.44 -11.14 -26.74
CA LEU A 46 -17.60 -11.69 -25.38
C LEU A 46 -18.96 -12.39 -25.14
N ALA A 47 -19.89 -12.34 -26.08
CA ALA A 47 -21.07 -13.23 -26.06
C ALA A 47 -20.72 -14.67 -26.46
N SER A 48 -19.65 -14.89 -27.22
CA SER A 48 -19.20 -16.22 -27.64
C SER A 48 -18.48 -16.96 -26.50
N THR A 49 -18.64 -18.28 -26.43
CA THR A 49 -17.96 -19.12 -25.46
C THR A 49 -16.43 -19.10 -25.66
N SER A 50 -15.98 -19.11 -26.91
CA SER A 50 -14.55 -19.11 -27.24
C SER A 50 -13.84 -17.86 -26.71
N ALA A 51 -14.38 -16.66 -26.96
CA ALA A 51 -13.81 -15.42 -26.47
C ALA A 51 -13.74 -15.38 -24.92
N ARG A 52 -14.83 -15.79 -24.26
CA ARG A 52 -14.88 -15.85 -22.80
C ARG A 52 -13.88 -16.82 -22.19
N VAL A 53 -13.75 -18.02 -22.76
CA VAL A 53 -12.82 -19.05 -22.27
C VAL A 53 -11.37 -18.61 -22.46
N ASN A 54 -11.03 -18.02 -23.61
CA ASN A 54 -9.69 -17.49 -23.84
C ASN A 54 -9.35 -16.36 -22.86
N LEU A 55 -10.26 -15.41 -22.69
CA LEU A 55 -10.06 -14.32 -21.74
C LEU A 55 -9.95 -14.81 -20.28
N ALA A 56 -10.78 -15.79 -19.90
CA ALA A 56 -10.74 -16.42 -18.56
C ALA A 56 -9.41 -17.13 -18.31
N LYS A 57 -8.86 -17.84 -19.33
CA LYS A 57 -7.55 -18.48 -19.25
C LYS A 57 -6.44 -17.46 -18.92
N ASP A 58 -6.43 -16.33 -19.62
CA ASP A 58 -5.42 -15.32 -19.40
C ASP A 58 -5.64 -14.60 -18.06
N ALA A 59 -6.89 -14.28 -17.72
CA ALA A 59 -7.25 -13.69 -16.42
C ALA A 59 -6.84 -14.57 -15.23
N LEU A 60 -7.09 -15.89 -15.29
CA LEU A 60 -6.65 -16.87 -14.28
C LEU A 60 -5.13 -16.83 -14.09
N ALA A 61 -4.38 -16.83 -15.21
CA ALA A 61 -2.92 -16.80 -15.15
C ALA A 61 -2.39 -15.47 -14.59
N PHE A 62 -2.94 -14.34 -14.99
CA PHE A 62 -2.57 -13.01 -14.49
C PHE A 62 -2.93 -12.82 -13.02
N CYS A 63 -4.10 -13.27 -12.58
CA CYS A 63 -4.49 -13.18 -11.18
C CYS A 63 -3.52 -13.92 -10.25
N ASN A 64 -2.84 -14.95 -10.73
CA ASN A 64 -1.87 -15.71 -9.94
C ASN A 64 -0.46 -15.11 -9.95
N LEU A 65 -0.22 -13.99 -10.64
CA LEU A 65 1.00 -13.21 -10.49
C LEU A 65 0.93 -12.33 -9.22
N PRO A 66 2.07 -12.04 -8.59
CA PRO A 66 2.11 -11.19 -7.38
C PRO A 66 1.49 -9.80 -7.58
N ALA A 67 1.80 -9.15 -8.69
CA ALA A 67 1.31 -7.81 -9.03
C ALA A 67 0.08 -7.81 -9.95
N GLY A 68 -0.41 -9.00 -10.33
CA GLY A 68 -1.39 -9.14 -11.41
C GLY A 68 -0.75 -8.99 -12.79
N GLY A 69 -1.58 -8.91 -13.83
CA GLY A 69 -1.12 -8.70 -15.19
C GLY A 69 -2.09 -7.91 -16.04
N THR A 70 -1.63 -7.43 -17.18
CA THR A 70 -2.33 -6.46 -18.03
C THR A 70 -2.48 -6.98 -19.46
N ILE A 71 -3.67 -6.90 -20.03
CA ILE A 71 -3.93 -7.11 -21.44
C ILE A 71 -4.08 -5.75 -22.10
N ILE A 72 -3.39 -5.56 -23.22
CA ILE A 72 -3.54 -4.41 -24.10
C ILE A 72 -4.25 -4.88 -25.36
N THR A 73 -5.36 -4.23 -25.72
CA THR A 73 -6.15 -4.57 -26.90
C THR A 73 -6.04 -3.50 -27.98
N GLY A 74 -6.15 -3.91 -29.23
CA GLY A 74 -5.91 -3.07 -30.40
C GLY A 74 -4.47 -3.14 -30.92
N VAL A 75 -3.67 -4.10 -30.41
CA VAL A 75 -2.29 -4.37 -30.85
C VAL A 75 -2.19 -5.86 -31.20
N THR A 76 -1.63 -6.18 -32.36
CA THR A 76 -1.44 -7.56 -32.83
C THR A 76 -0.23 -8.22 -32.17
N ASP A 77 -0.10 -9.55 -32.33
CA ASP A 77 1.07 -10.31 -31.89
C ASP A 77 2.38 -9.86 -32.57
N ASP A 78 2.28 -9.25 -33.77
CA ASP A 78 3.40 -8.63 -34.49
C ASP A 78 3.67 -7.17 -34.07
N TYR A 79 3.00 -6.73 -33.01
CA TYR A 79 3.08 -5.37 -32.45
C TYR A 79 2.58 -4.26 -33.38
N GLU A 80 1.69 -4.62 -34.30
CA GLU A 80 1.01 -3.65 -35.15
C GLU A 80 -0.18 -3.05 -34.41
N HIS A 81 -0.26 -1.74 -34.40
CA HIS A 81 -1.32 -0.98 -33.77
C HIS A 81 -2.53 -0.89 -34.71
N VAL A 82 -3.44 -1.85 -34.58
CA VAL A 82 -4.64 -1.92 -35.43
C VAL A 82 -5.79 -1.09 -34.88
N GLY A 83 -5.83 -0.89 -33.56
CA GLY A 83 -6.93 -0.25 -32.85
C GLY A 83 -8.12 -1.19 -32.63
N LEU A 84 -9.09 -0.77 -31.84
CA LEU A 84 -10.32 -1.50 -31.56
C LEU A 84 -11.38 -1.21 -32.61
N ASP A 85 -12.15 -2.22 -32.99
CA ASP A 85 -13.35 -2.04 -33.80
C ASP A 85 -14.38 -1.13 -33.10
N ALA A 86 -15.20 -0.41 -33.88
CA ALA A 86 -16.20 0.51 -33.34
C ALA A 86 -17.23 -0.17 -32.43
N ALA A 87 -17.51 -1.45 -32.67
CA ALA A 87 -18.45 -2.26 -31.88
C ALA A 87 -17.85 -2.82 -30.58
N GLU A 88 -16.52 -2.86 -30.47
CA GLU A 88 -15.82 -3.40 -29.30
C GLU A 88 -15.74 -2.33 -28.20
N LYS A 89 -16.20 -2.69 -27.00
CA LYS A 89 -16.17 -1.83 -25.83
C LYS A 89 -15.39 -2.51 -24.72
N ILE A 90 -14.47 -1.75 -24.14
CA ILE A 90 -13.67 -2.19 -23.00
C ILE A 90 -14.32 -1.64 -21.70
N ASP A 91 -15.16 -2.45 -21.09
CA ASP A 91 -15.90 -2.11 -19.89
C ASP A 91 -15.62 -3.13 -18.78
N THR A 92 -15.22 -2.64 -17.61
CA THR A 92 -14.88 -3.47 -16.43
C THR A 92 -16.00 -4.44 -16.06
N THR A 93 -17.26 -3.98 -16.10
CA THR A 93 -18.42 -4.79 -15.68
C THR A 93 -18.72 -5.89 -16.70
N VAL A 94 -18.63 -5.57 -17.99
CA VAL A 94 -18.83 -6.52 -19.08
C VAL A 94 -17.76 -7.60 -19.05
N ILE A 95 -16.49 -7.21 -18.91
CA ILE A 95 -15.35 -8.12 -18.83
C ILE A 95 -15.49 -9.03 -17.60
N ARG A 96 -15.77 -8.46 -16.44
CA ARG A 96 -15.95 -9.23 -15.20
C ARG A 96 -17.04 -10.30 -15.36
N ARG A 97 -18.25 -9.91 -15.84
CA ARG A 97 -19.36 -10.86 -16.06
C ARG A 97 -19.04 -11.94 -17.07
N ALA A 98 -18.22 -11.66 -18.07
CA ALA A 98 -17.85 -12.65 -19.08
C ALA A 98 -17.00 -13.79 -18.51
N ILE A 99 -16.17 -13.52 -17.49
CA ILE A 99 -15.18 -14.47 -16.97
C ILE A 99 -15.48 -14.99 -15.56
N GLU A 100 -16.30 -14.28 -14.75
CA GLU A 100 -16.48 -14.58 -13.32
C GLU A 100 -16.90 -16.03 -13.04
N LYS A 101 -17.71 -16.62 -13.89
CA LYS A 101 -18.14 -18.03 -13.73
C LYS A 101 -17.01 -19.05 -13.89
N TYR A 102 -15.89 -18.68 -14.52
CA TYR A 102 -14.72 -19.54 -14.73
C TYR A 102 -13.67 -19.41 -13.64
N ILE A 103 -13.82 -18.45 -12.73
CA ILE A 103 -12.81 -18.11 -11.72
C ILE A 103 -13.38 -18.40 -10.33
N ASP A 104 -12.73 -19.30 -9.60
CA ASP A 104 -12.97 -19.55 -8.19
C ASP A 104 -11.94 -18.79 -7.36
N GLY A 105 -12.43 -17.91 -6.51
CA GLY A 105 -11.64 -16.98 -5.71
C GLY A 105 -11.93 -15.53 -6.01
N ASP A 106 -11.53 -14.67 -5.08
CA ASP A 106 -11.73 -13.23 -5.22
C ASP A 106 -10.69 -12.60 -6.14
N PHE A 107 -11.16 -11.98 -7.19
CA PHE A 107 -10.31 -11.27 -8.14
C PHE A 107 -10.84 -9.86 -8.42
N ILE A 108 -9.96 -9.06 -8.95
CA ILE A 108 -10.21 -7.68 -9.35
C ILE A 108 -9.88 -7.58 -10.83
N VAL A 109 -10.76 -6.95 -11.57
CA VAL A 109 -10.53 -6.49 -12.94
C VAL A 109 -10.84 -5.02 -13.01
N VAL A 110 -9.96 -4.26 -13.64
CA VAL A 110 -10.17 -2.86 -14.01
C VAL A 110 -9.82 -2.68 -15.47
N ALA A 111 -10.55 -1.84 -16.18
CA ALA A 111 -10.36 -1.63 -17.60
C ALA A 111 -10.60 -0.17 -17.97
N ALA A 112 -9.88 0.32 -18.98
CA ALA A 112 -10.05 1.63 -19.57
C ALA A 112 -9.85 1.60 -21.09
N GLU A 113 -10.47 2.55 -21.78
CA GLU A 113 -10.21 2.84 -23.20
C GLU A 113 -9.37 4.10 -23.31
N HIS A 114 -8.42 4.08 -24.25
CA HIS A 114 -7.59 5.24 -24.59
C HIS A 114 -7.60 5.47 -26.10
N THR A 115 -7.63 6.73 -26.50
CA THR A 115 -7.51 7.13 -27.90
C THR A 115 -6.14 7.74 -28.12
N LEU A 116 -5.41 7.24 -29.11
CA LEU A 116 -4.07 7.71 -29.45
C LEU A 116 -3.95 7.96 -30.94
N VAL A 117 -3.21 9.02 -31.29
CA VAL A 117 -2.66 9.26 -32.62
C VAL A 117 -1.25 8.66 -32.64
N GLN A 118 -1.01 7.74 -33.54
CA GLN A 118 0.32 7.17 -33.70
C GLN A 118 1.29 8.17 -34.36
N PRO A 119 2.58 8.15 -34.00
CA PRO A 119 3.59 8.93 -34.70
C PRO A 119 3.60 8.58 -36.22
N GLY A 120 3.30 9.57 -37.07
CA GLY A 120 3.24 9.40 -38.51
C GLY A 120 1.88 8.94 -39.08
N ALA A 121 0.87 8.71 -38.25
CA ALA A 121 -0.50 8.48 -38.68
C ALA A 121 -1.36 9.72 -38.41
N ASN A 122 -2.27 10.04 -39.36
CA ASN A 122 -3.23 11.15 -39.21
C ASN A 122 -4.55 10.71 -38.57
N GLU A 123 -4.64 9.44 -38.10
CA GLU A 123 -5.88 8.84 -37.65
C GLU A 123 -5.78 8.46 -36.17
N GLU A 124 -6.77 8.87 -35.41
CA GLU A 124 -6.94 8.44 -34.01
C GLU A 124 -7.47 7.01 -33.97
N LYS A 125 -6.81 6.15 -33.20
CA LYS A 125 -7.27 4.78 -32.93
C LYS A 125 -7.58 4.58 -31.47
N ARG A 126 -8.63 3.78 -31.19
CA ARG A 126 -9.04 3.37 -29.85
C ARG A 126 -8.28 2.10 -29.45
N TYR A 127 -7.90 2.04 -28.19
CA TYR A 127 -7.21 0.90 -27.58
C TYR A 127 -7.84 0.61 -26.21
N GLY A 128 -7.69 -0.63 -25.75
CA GLY A 128 -8.08 -1.00 -24.41
C GLY A 128 -6.90 -1.41 -23.55
N ILE A 129 -6.98 -1.15 -22.26
CA ILE A 129 -6.09 -1.67 -21.24
C ILE A 129 -6.92 -2.33 -20.14
N ILE A 130 -6.59 -3.56 -19.79
CA ILE A 130 -7.33 -4.37 -18.83
C ILE A 130 -6.34 -4.97 -17.86
N HIS A 131 -6.50 -4.69 -16.58
CA HIS A 131 -5.63 -5.23 -15.55
C HIS A 131 -6.40 -6.23 -14.68
N PHE A 132 -5.80 -7.41 -14.46
CA PHE A 132 -6.32 -8.50 -13.65
C PHE A 132 -5.40 -8.75 -12.47
N ARG A 133 -5.96 -8.94 -11.28
CA ARG A 133 -5.21 -9.42 -10.10
C ARG A 133 -6.12 -10.15 -9.12
N ARG A 134 -5.56 -11.01 -8.31
CA ARG A 134 -6.25 -11.55 -7.15
C ARG A 134 -6.46 -10.45 -6.09
N ARG A 135 -7.57 -10.55 -5.37
CA ARG A 135 -7.88 -9.60 -4.29
C ARG A 135 -7.12 -9.93 -3.01
N PHE A 136 -6.95 -11.21 -2.74
CA PHE A 136 -6.26 -11.72 -1.57
C PHE A 136 -5.01 -12.50 -1.97
N ALA A 137 -4.17 -12.86 -1.00
CA ALA A 137 -2.94 -13.60 -1.25
C ALA A 137 -3.18 -15.03 -1.76
N GLN A 138 -4.38 -15.60 -1.53
CA GLN A 138 -4.74 -16.95 -1.96
C GLN A 138 -4.78 -17.03 -3.49
N PRO A 139 -4.27 -18.13 -4.08
CA PRO A 139 -4.37 -18.35 -5.51
C PRO A 139 -5.82 -18.43 -5.96
N VAL A 140 -6.10 -17.98 -7.18
CA VAL A 140 -7.38 -18.21 -7.85
C VAL A 140 -7.30 -19.47 -8.69
N LEU A 141 -8.39 -20.22 -8.72
CA LEU A 141 -8.50 -21.48 -9.43
C LEU A 141 -9.54 -21.38 -10.55
N ALA A 142 -9.48 -22.29 -11.50
CA ALA A 142 -10.56 -22.44 -12.46
C ALA A 142 -11.79 -23.06 -11.78
N ALA A 143 -12.94 -22.37 -11.83
CA ALA A 143 -14.21 -22.87 -11.28
C ALA A 143 -14.86 -23.93 -12.15
N LEU A 144 -14.72 -23.80 -13.47
CA LEU A 144 -15.31 -24.67 -14.50
C LEU A 144 -14.28 -25.03 -15.56
N ASP A 145 -14.57 -26.08 -16.32
CA ASP A 145 -13.77 -26.42 -17.49
C ASP A 145 -13.88 -25.33 -18.57
N GLY A 146 -12.74 -24.93 -19.10
CA GLY A 146 -12.64 -23.99 -20.22
C GLY A 146 -12.87 -24.68 -21.55
N GLN A 147 -14.10 -25.20 -21.75
CA GLN A 147 -14.50 -25.93 -22.95
C GLN A 147 -14.96 -24.94 -24.03
N ILE A 148 -14.34 -24.99 -25.21
CA ILE A 148 -14.75 -24.19 -26.37
C ILE A 148 -15.73 -24.99 -27.25
N THR A 149 -15.36 -26.20 -27.58
CA THR A 149 -16.15 -27.16 -28.40
C THR A 149 -16.07 -28.55 -27.75
N ASN A 150 -17.08 -29.36 -27.97
CA ASN A 150 -17.16 -30.71 -27.34
C ASN A 150 -16.14 -31.71 -27.89
N ASP A 151 -15.59 -31.45 -29.07
CA ASP A 151 -14.65 -32.29 -29.80
C ASP A 151 -13.17 -32.01 -29.47
N LYS A 152 -12.89 -30.95 -28.72
CA LYS A 152 -11.52 -30.57 -28.31
C LYS A 152 -11.37 -30.63 -26.79
N PRO A 153 -10.16 -30.94 -26.29
CA PRO A 153 -9.90 -30.88 -24.88
C PRO A 153 -10.08 -29.45 -24.36
N PRO A 154 -10.51 -29.27 -23.08
CA PRO A 154 -10.65 -27.98 -22.50
C PRO A 154 -9.28 -27.29 -22.38
N LEU A 155 -9.24 -25.96 -22.52
CA LEU A 155 -8.03 -25.17 -22.35
C LEU A 155 -7.52 -25.20 -20.89
N PHE A 156 -8.44 -25.34 -19.95
CA PHE A 156 -8.19 -25.56 -18.53
C PHE A 156 -9.36 -26.37 -17.93
N ARG A 157 -9.11 -27.04 -16.82
CA ARG A 157 -10.11 -27.82 -16.09
C ARG A 157 -10.47 -27.17 -14.77
N SER A 158 -11.65 -27.45 -14.26
CA SER A 158 -12.03 -27.08 -12.90
C SER A 158 -10.97 -27.53 -11.89
N GLY A 159 -10.58 -26.63 -10.97
CA GLY A 159 -9.51 -26.83 -10.01
C GLY A 159 -8.08 -26.55 -10.53
N ASP A 160 -7.90 -26.29 -11.83
CA ASP A 160 -6.59 -25.90 -12.33
C ASP A 160 -6.16 -24.52 -11.80
N ILE A 161 -4.88 -24.42 -11.45
CA ILE A 161 -4.21 -23.14 -11.22
C ILE A 161 -3.42 -22.82 -12.47
N LEU A 162 -3.70 -21.69 -13.09
CA LEU A 162 -2.93 -21.20 -14.24
C LEU A 162 -1.93 -20.14 -13.80
N ILE A 163 -0.76 -20.13 -14.44
CA ILE A 163 0.30 -19.15 -14.23
C ILE A 163 0.81 -18.65 -15.57
N ARG A 164 1.44 -17.47 -15.55
CA ARG A 164 2.12 -16.90 -16.71
C ARG A 164 3.59 -17.33 -16.72
N ARG A 165 4.11 -17.76 -17.88
CA ARG A 165 5.53 -17.93 -18.18
C ARG A 165 5.83 -17.34 -19.54
N GLY A 166 6.48 -16.18 -19.56
CA GLY A 166 6.59 -15.38 -20.77
C GLY A 166 5.20 -15.07 -21.32
N ALA A 167 5.02 -15.24 -22.62
CA ALA A 167 3.75 -15.03 -23.32
C ALA A 167 2.69 -16.12 -23.07
N ALA A 168 3.01 -17.23 -22.38
CA ALA A 168 2.12 -18.38 -22.28
C ALA A 168 1.40 -18.47 -20.93
N SER A 169 0.06 -18.65 -20.97
CA SER A 169 -0.75 -19.06 -19.82
C SER A 169 -0.77 -20.58 -19.73
N ILE A 170 -0.12 -21.15 -18.73
CA ILE A 170 0.07 -22.60 -18.56
C ILE A 170 -0.44 -23.10 -17.20
N ARG A 171 -0.68 -24.40 -17.09
CA ARG A 171 -0.97 -25.03 -15.80
C ARG A 171 0.22 -24.95 -14.86
N ALA A 172 -0.04 -24.59 -13.62
CA ALA A 172 0.95 -24.61 -12.56
C ALA A 172 1.38 -26.07 -12.26
N ASN A 173 2.68 -26.30 -12.17
CA ASN A 173 3.20 -27.55 -11.64
C ASN A 173 3.24 -27.53 -10.10
N SER A 174 3.60 -28.67 -9.49
CA SER A 174 3.66 -28.79 -8.02
C SER A 174 4.61 -27.78 -7.36
N GLY A 175 5.69 -27.38 -8.04
CA GLY A 175 6.63 -26.36 -7.54
C GLY A 175 6.02 -24.96 -7.59
N ASP A 176 5.27 -24.66 -8.64
CA ASP A 176 4.54 -23.38 -8.77
C ASP A 176 3.45 -23.27 -7.71
N VAL A 177 2.66 -24.34 -7.55
CA VAL A 177 1.61 -24.42 -6.52
C VAL A 177 2.21 -24.19 -5.13
N ARG A 178 3.31 -24.87 -4.79
CA ARG A 178 3.99 -24.70 -3.50
C ARG A 178 4.41 -23.24 -3.29
N ARG A 179 5.00 -22.59 -4.31
CA ARG A 179 5.41 -21.18 -4.21
C ARG A 179 4.23 -20.23 -3.99
N LEU A 180 3.11 -20.45 -4.70
CA LEU A 180 1.91 -19.63 -4.56
C LEU A 180 1.34 -19.71 -3.14
N PHE A 181 1.25 -20.92 -2.57
CA PHE A 181 0.75 -21.10 -1.20
C PHE A 181 1.74 -20.63 -0.13
N THR A 182 3.04 -20.78 -0.33
CA THR A 182 4.04 -20.22 0.58
C THR A 182 3.95 -18.69 0.62
N ASN A 183 3.79 -18.05 -0.53
CA ASN A 183 3.60 -16.59 -0.59
C ASN A 183 2.30 -16.15 0.11
N SER A 184 1.23 -16.95 0.05
CA SER A 184 -0.01 -16.70 0.77
C SER A 184 0.19 -16.70 2.29
N ILE A 185 0.85 -17.72 2.83
CA ILE A 185 1.14 -17.83 4.27
C ILE A 185 2.01 -16.65 4.73
N VAL A 186 3.06 -16.31 3.97
CA VAL A 186 3.92 -15.17 4.29
C VAL A 186 3.12 -13.86 4.30
N HIS A 187 2.17 -13.69 3.38
CA HIS A 187 1.33 -12.51 3.37
C HIS A 187 0.39 -12.44 4.58
N GLU A 188 -0.23 -13.55 4.96
CA GLU A 188 -1.09 -13.62 6.16
C GLU A 188 -0.30 -13.27 7.44
N GLU A 189 0.91 -13.80 7.58
CA GLU A 189 1.80 -13.44 8.70
C GLU A 189 2.19 -11.95 8.68
N ARG A 190 2.42 -11.37 7.49
CA ARG A 190 2.65 -9.92 7.33
C ARG A 190 1.44 -9.10 7.76
N VAL A 191 0.24 -9.47 7.33
CA VAL A 191 -1.00 -8.77 7.72
C VAL A 191 -1.18 -8.82 9.24
N ARG A 192 -0.96 -9.99 9.85
CA ARG A 192 -1.02 -10.16 11.31
C ARG A 192 0.01 -9.27 12.02
N ALA A 193 1.24 -9.26 11.53
CA ALA A 193 2.33 -8.45 12.08
C ALA A 193 2.05 -6.94 11.99
N VAL A 194 1.51 -6.49 10.86
CA VAL A 194 1.11 -5.10 10.65
C VAL A 194 -0.01 -4.68 11.61
N ASN A 195 -1.03 -5.53 11.78
CA ASN A 195 -2.12 -5.28 12.73
C ASN A 195 -1.62 -5.19 14.17
N GLU A 196 -0.68 -6.05 14.57
CA GLU A 196 -0.07 -6.01 15.89
C GLU A 196 0.75 -4.73 16.10
N LEU A 197 1.55 -4.33 15.09
CA LEU A 197 2.31 -3.09 15.13
C LEU A 197 1.40 -1.88 15.27
N TRP A 198 0.32 -1.82 14.49
CA TRP A 198 -0.68 -0.75 14.59
C TRP A 198 -1.36 -0.73 15.96
N SER A 199 -1.72 -1.90 16.49
CA SER A 199 -2.29 -2.03 17.84
C SER A 199 -1.35 -1.47 18.92
N CYS A 200 -0.05 -1.75 18.83
CA CYS A 200 0.95 -1.20 19.72
C CYS A 200 1.03 0.33 19.64
N LEU A 201 0.98 0.89 18.43
CA LEU A 201 0.99 2.35 18.23
C LEU A 201 -0.25 3.01 18.83
N VAL A 202 -1.44 2.45 18.58
CA VAL A 202 -2.70 2.93 19.16
C VAL A 202 -2.71 2.85 20.67
N GLU A 203 -2.17 1.77 21.27
CA GLU A 203 -2.05 1.63 22.71
C GLU A 203 -1.14 2.70 23.32
N GLN A 204 0.02 2.95 22.69
CA GLN A 204 0.94 4.00 23.11
C GLN A 204 0.31 5.39 22.99
N ARG A 205 -0.47 5.64 21.93
CA ARG A 205 -1.14 6.92 21.70
C ARG A 205 -2.22 7.25 22.73
N ARG A 206 -2.83 6.28 23.39
CA ARG A 206 -3.86 6.54 24.41
C ARG A 206 -3.41 7.50 25.52
N LEU A 207 -2.10 7.58 25.77
CA LEU A 207 -1.52 8.49 26.75
C LEU A 207 -1.21 9.89 26.19
N MET A 208 -1.36 10.09 24.86
CA MET A 208 -0.99 11.36 24.21
C MET A 208 -1.96 12.50 24.50
N GLY A 209 -3.23 12.22 24.82
CA GLY A 209 -4.20 13.30 25.11
C GLY A 209 -3.75 14.28 26.19
N GLY A 210 -3.06 13.79 27.24
CA GLY A 210 -2.47 14.66 28.26
C GLY A 210 -1.25 15.45 27.76
N VAL A 211 -0.46 14.85 26.85
CA VAL A 211 0.70 15.50 26.24
C VAL A 211 0.27 16.59 25.26
N GLU A 212 -0.72 16.30 24.40
CA GLU A 212 -1.30 17.27 23.47
C GLU A 212 -1.96 18.43 24.24
N TYR A 213 -2.69 18.14 25.32
CA TYR A 213 -3.25 19.17 26.15
C TYR A 213 -2.17 20.10 26.72
N LEU A 214 -1.08 19.53 27.22
CA LEU A 214 0.04 20.27 27.80
C LEU A 214 0.74 21.15 26.75
N TYR A 215 1.01 20.66 25.56
CA TYR A 215 1.83 21.35 24.57
C TYR A 215 1.05 22.07 23.47
N ASP A 216 -0.22 21.75 23.25
CA ASP A 216 -0.98 22.28 22.12
C ASP A 216 -2.14 23.19 22.53
N ILE A 217 -2.64 23.05 23.78
CA ILE A 217 -3.87 23.71 24.23
C ILE A 217 -3.60 24.77 25.30
N LEU A 218 -2.70 24.48 26.24
CA LEU A 218 -2.43 25.41 27.34
C LEU A 218 -1.63 26.64 26.89
N ALA A 219 -2.03 27.80 27.39
CA ALA A 219 -1.22 29.00 27.29
C ALA A 219 -0.11 29.02 28.37
N ASP A 220 1.02 29.67 28.09
CA ASP A 220 2.19 29.73 28.98
C ASP A 220 1.82 30.16 30.40
N SER A 221 0.85 31.07 30.54
CA SER A 221 0.38 31.59 31.84
C SER A 221 -0.46 30.56 32.64
N GLU A 222 -0.98 29.53 31.99
CA GLU A 222 -1.84 28.50 32.61
C GLU A 222 -1.04 27.33 33.20
N TYR A 223 0.21 27.14 32.76
CA TYR A 223 1.02 25.97 33.18
C TYR A 223 1.23 25.86 34.67
N PRO A 224 1.60 26.93 35.43
CA PRO A 224 1.83 26.82 36.86
C PRO A 224 0.61 26.30 37.61
N ASP A 225 -0.56 26.77 37.20
CA ASP A 225 -1.83 26.39 37.82
C ASP A 225 -2.28 24.96 37.47
N VAL A 226 -2.06 24.54 36.24
CA VAL A 226 -2.50 23.23 35.73
C VAL A 226 -1.55 22.13 36.19
N ILE A 227 -0.25 22.36 36.24
CA ILE A 227 0.75 21.37 36.70
C ILE A 227 0.61 21.13 38.22
N THR A 228 0.32 22.16 39.01
CA THR A 228 0.19 22.05 40.45
C THR A 228 -1.18 21.52 40.89
N ARG A 229 -2.23 21.69 40.10
CA ARG A 229 -3.55 21.11 40.34
C ARG A 229 -3.58 19.69 39.78
N SER A 230 -3.76 18.71 40.65
CA SER A 230 -3.79 17.27 40.38
C SER A 230 -4.75 16.78 39.27
N ASN A 231 -5.30 17.70 38.50
CA ASN A 231 -6.24 17.46 37.38
C ASN A 231 -5.58 17.32 36.00
N LEU A 232 -4.26 17.34 35.91
CA LEU A 232 -3.54 17.10 34.66
C LEU A 232 -3.81 15.68 34.17
N HIS A 233 -5.00 15.54 33.70
CA HIS A 233 -5.51 14.39 32.98
C HIS A 233 -5.43 13.06 33.66
N VAL A 234 -6.57 12.48 33.73
CA VAL A 234 -6.88 11.08 34.07
C VAL A 234 -5.92 10.07 33.38
N SER A 235 -5.37 10.38 32.21
CA SER A 235 -4.46 9.51 31.50
C SER A 235 -2.98 9.60 31.91
N LEU A 236 -2.47 10.80 32.25
CA LEU A 236 -1.10 10.96 32.75
C LEU A 236 -1.06 11.11 34.29
N GLY A 237 -2.18 11.47 34.91
CA GLY A 237 -2.26 11.87 36.31
C GLY A 237 -1.86 10.82 37.36
N GLN A 238 -1.87 9.54 36.98
CA GLN A 238 -1.53 8.43 37.88
C GLN A 238 -0.34 7.60 37.44
N LEU A 239 0.19 7.84 36.22
CA LEU A 239 1.30 7.04 35.68
C LEU A 239 2.62 7.52 36.25
N THR A 240 3.37 6.63 36.90
CA THR A 240 4.76 6.91 37.27
C THR A 240 5.70 6.67 36.09
N GLU A 241 6.88 7.29 36.12
CA GLU A 241 7.93 7.07 35.10
C GLU A 241 8.26 5.58 34.95
N GLY A 242 8.38 4.84 36.06
CA GLY A 242 8.65 3.40 36.02
C GLY A 242 7.52 2.56 35.43
N GLN A 243 6.25 2.91 35.71
CA GLN A 243 5.11 2.22 35.08
C GLN A 243 5.03 2.51 33.58
N HIS A 244 5.34 3.74 33.17
CA HIS A 244 5.39 4.09 31.76
C HIS A 244 6.52 3.36 31.04
N ALA A 245 7.74 3.32 31.60
CA ALA A 245 8.87 2.58 31.04
C ALA A 245 8.52 1.08 30.89
N ALA A 246 7.93 0.45 31.91
CA ALA A 246 7.49 -0.93 31.82
C ALA A 246 6.41 -1.17 30.74
N SER A 247 5.54 -0.17 30.51
CA SER A 247 4.58 -0.23 29.39
C SER A 247 5.24 -0.17 28.03
N LEU A 248 6.23 0.71 27.85
CA LEU A 248 7.02 0.80 26.59
C LEU A 248 7.80 -0.49 26.35
N ASP A 249 8.42 -1.07 27.37
CA ASP A 249 9.14 -2.35 27.26
C ASP A 249 8.21 -3.48 26.82
N ARG A 250 7.00 -3.55 27.38
CA ARG A 250 5.99 -4.54 26.96
C ARG A 250 5.58 -4.36 25.50
N LEU A 251 5.36 -3.13 25.04
CA LEU A 251 5.05 -2.85 23.64
C LEU A 251 6.24 -3.21 22.74
N GLY A 252 7.46 -2.87 23.15
CA GLY A 252 8.69 -3.25 22.45
C GLY A 252 8.84 -4.76 22.29
N LEU A 253 8.51 -5.54 23.33
CA LEU A 253 8.51 -7.00 23.26
C LEU A 253 7.48 -7.52 22.25
N ARG A 254 6.26 -7.01 22.25
CA ARG A 254 5.20 -7.40 21.30
C ARG A 254 5.64 -7.15 19.85
N VAL A 255 6.21 -5.98 19.58
CA VAL A 255 6.74 -5.65 18.25
C VAL A 255 7.91 -6.54 17.86
N SER A 256 8.81 -6.87 18.78
CA SER A 256 9.95 -7.74 18.50
C SER A 256 9.53 -9.15 18.07
N LEU A 257 8.40 -9.67 18.59
CA LEU A 257 7.86 -10.97 18.20
C LEU A 257 7.37 -11.01 16.75
N VAL A 258 6.86 -9.90 16.24
CA VAL A 258 6.34 -9.81 14.86
C VAL A 258 7.33 -9.20 13.87
N ARG A 259 8.47 -8.70 14.37
CA ARG A 259 9.51 -8.02 13.59
C ARG A 259 9.98 -8.79 12.34
N PRO A 260 10.15 -10.13 12.34
CA PRO A 260 10.58 -10.87 11.16
C PRO A 260 9.63 -10.76 9.96
N HIS A 261 8.37 -10.43 10.20
CA HIS A 261 7.33 -10.33 9.17
C HIS A 261 7.04 -8.88 8.72
N ILE A 262 7.71 -7.90 9.33
CA ILE A 262 7.54 -6.47 9.03
C ILE A 262 8.66 -6.00 8.10
N PRO A 263 8.34 -5.38 6.94
CA PRO A 263 9.35 -4.75 6.08
C PRO A 263 10.15 -3.68 6.83
N GLU A 264 11.45 -3.57 6.49
CA GLU A 264 12.37 -2.67 7.17
C GLU A 264 11.87 -1.23 7.19
N GLN A 265 11.39 -0.71 6.05
CA GLN A 265 10.92 0.66 5.93
C GLN A 265 9.76 0.96 6.90
N LEU A 266 8.74 0.08 6.96
CA LEU A 266 7.63 0.22 7.90
C LEU A 266 8.10 0.16 9.35
N TYR A 267 9.03 -0.75 9.66
CA TYR A 267 9.59 -0.86 11.00
C TYR A 267 10.33 0.40 11.43
N GLN A 268 11.14 1.00 10.56
CA GLN A 268 11.87 2.24 10.88
C GLN A 268 10.90 3.41 11.11
N GLN A 269 9.87 3.56 10.29
CA GLN A 269 8.83 4.59 10.50
C GLN A 269 8.09 4.40 11.83
N TYR A 270 7.66 3.17 12.12
CA TYR A 270 7.06 2.86 13.42
C TYR A 270 8.01 3.19 14.57
N ARG A 271 9.27 2.77 14.49
CA ARG A 271 10.28 2.98 15.53
C ARG A 271 10.51 4.46 15.80
N ALA A 272 10.64 5.28 14.77
CA ALA A 272 10.80 6.73 14.91
C ALA A 272 9.56 7.36 15.58
N CYS A 273 8.35 6.99 15.14
CA CYS A 273 7.10 7.44 15.74
C CYS A 273 6.99 7.02 17.21
N ALA A 274 7.23 5.75 17.51
CA ALA A 274 7.16 5.22 18.87
C ALA A 274 8.21 5.85 19.80
N ALA A 275 9.40 6.11 19.32
CA ALA A 275 10.46 6.79 20.07
C ALA A 275 10.09 8.26 20.37
N PHE A 276 9.56 8.97 19.38
CA PHE A 276 9.10 10.35 19.56
C PHE A 276 7.99 10.46 20.60
N VAL A 277 6.93 9.66 20.41
CA VAL A 277 5.78 9.61 21.32
C VAL A 277 6.18 9.20 22.74
N GLY A 278 6.97 8.14 22.89
CA GLY A 278 7.42 7.65 24.19
C GLY A 278 8.29 8.67 24.95
N ARG A 279 9.16 9.37 24.23
CA ARG A 279 10.00 10.42 24.82
C ARG A 279 9.19 11.64 25.27
N LEU A 280 8.21 12.07 24.47
CA LEU A 280 7.29 13.14 24.85
C LEU A 280 6.49 12.80 26.11
N GLN A 281 5.95 11.59 26.15
CA GLN A 281 5.19 11.10 27.33
C GLN A 281 6.06 11.09 28.59
N MET A 282 7.29 10.58 28.46
CA MET A 282 8.25 10.54 29.56
C MET A 282 8.59 11.96 30.06
N LYS A 283 8.81 12.87 29.10
CA LYS A 283 9.07 14.29 29.42
C LYS A 283 7.89 14.91 30.16
N ALA A 284 6.66 14.72 29.68
CA ALA A 284 5.45 15.24 30.32
C ALA A 284 5.24 14.69 31.75
N ILE A 285 5.55 13.39 31.97
CA ILE A 285 5.49 12.79 33.32
C ILE A 285 6.52 13.44 34.25
N ARG A 286 7.76 13.63 33.81
CA ARG A 286 8.81 14.29 34.61
C ARG A 286 8.46 15.72 34.97
N GLN A 287 7.94 16.48 34.01
CA GLN A 287 7.51 17.88 34.22
C GLN A 287 6.37 17.97 35.22
N ARG A 288 5.38 17.07 35.12
CA ARG A 288 4.32 16.96 36.12
C ARG A 288 4.87 16.69 37.52
N ASP A 289 5.79 15.74 37.64
CA ASP A 289 6.34 15.35 38.95
C ASP A 289 7.25 16.42 39.54
N ALA A 290 7.94 17.19 38.68
CA ALA A 290 8.77 18.33 39.08
C ALA A 290 7.96 19.62 39.33
N GLY A 291 6.72 19.70 38.87
CA GLY A 291 5.91 20.92 38.94
C GLY A 291 6.41 22.06 38.04
N VAL A 292 7.19 21.73 37.01
CA VAL A 292 7.84 22.70 36.10
C VAL A 292 7.48 22.41 34.65
N PHE A 293 7.11 23.42 33.90
CA PHE A 293 6.90 23.30 32.46
C PHE A 293 8.16 23.66 31.67
N VAL A 294 8.48 22.84 30.68
CA VAL A 294 9.55 23.08 29.71
C VAL A 294 9.02 22.73 28.31
N PRO A 295 9.20 23.60 27.29
CA PRO A 295 8.81 23.29 25.93
C PRO A 295 9.34 21.94 25.48
N TRP A 296 8.58 21.20 24.69
CA TRP A 296 9.01 19.85 24.26
C TRP A 296 10.31 19.87 23.43
N THR A 297 10.62 21.00 22.80
CA THR A 297 11.83 21.20 22.00
C THR A 297 13.08 21.55 22.82
N GLU A 298 12.97 21.66 24.14
CA GLU A 298 14.03 22.11 25.06
C GLU A 298 14.26 21.07 26.16
N LEU A 299 15.46 21.08 26.75
CA LEU A 299 15.80 20.37 27.98
C LEU A 299 15.50 21.23 29.21
N ASP A 300 15.57 20.66 30.41
CA ASP A 300 15.27 21.36 31.69
C ASP A 300 16.18 22.57 31.96
N ASP A 301 17.33 22.66 31.32
CA ASP A 301 18.27 23.79 31.38
C ASP A 301 18.01 24.83 30.29
N GLY A 302 16.94 24.69 29.49
CA GLY A 302 16.60 25.57 28.36
C GLY A 302 17.39 25.31 27.07
N SER A 303 18.32 24.34 27.08
CA SER A 303 19.02 23.96 25.85
C SER A 303 18.12 23.15 24.94
N PRO A 304 18.39 23.15 23.60
CA PRO A 304 17.58 22.38 22.65
C PRO A 304 17.59 20.86 22.93
N ASP A 305 16.41 20.22 22.96
CA ASP A 305 16.31 18.76 22.93
C ASP A 305 16.59 18.23 21.51
N LEU A 306 17.88 18.02 21.22
CA LEU A 306 18.35 17.63 19.89
C LEU A 306 17.73 16.33 19.43
N LEU A 307 17.47 15.39 20.34
CA LEU A 307 16.91 14.08 19.97
C LEU A 307 15.43 14.19 19.56
N LEU A 308 14.61 14.91 20.31
CA LEU A 308 13.21 15.13 19.92
C LEU A 308 13.13 15.94 18.62
N ARG A 309 14.01 16.94 18.46
CA ARG A 309 14.08 17.72 17.21
C ARG A 309 14.46 16.83 16.03
N GLN A 310 15.46 15.97 16.17
CA GLN A 310 15.88 15.03 15.11
C GLN A 310 14.75 14.06 14.75
N LEU A 311 14.09 13.49 15.74
CA LEU A 311 12.94 12.58 15.48
C LEU A 311 11.80 13.31 14.77
N ALA A 312 11.52 14.57 15.11
CA ALA A 312 10.53 15.37 14.38
C ALA A 312 10.94 15.61 12.92
N LEU A 313 12.25 15.85 12.67
CA LEU A 313 12.80 15.98 11.31
C LEU A 313 12.65 14.68 10.49
N GLU A 314 12.78 13.53 11.12
CA GLU A 314 12.61 12.22 10.47
C GLU A 314 11.15 11.89 10.18
N LEU A 315 10.22 12.43 10.95
CA LEU A 315 8.79 12.12 10.89
C LEU A 315 7.98 13.03 9.98
N MET A 316 8.44 14.26 9.77
CA MET A 316 7.73 15.24 8.93
C MET A 316 8.29 15.28 7.51
N PRO A 317 7.43 15.40 6.47
CA PRO A 317 7.86 15.72 5.13
C PRO A 317 8.59 17.08 5.09
N GLN A 318 9.59 17.24 4.21
CA GLN A 318 10.45 18.43 4.18
C GLN A 318 9.67 19.73 3.93
N ASP A 319 8.64 19.67 3.09
CA ASP A 319 7.76 20.80 2.78
C ASP A 319 6.91 21.26 3.98
N GLU A 320 6.39 20.33 4.78
CA GLU A 320 5.70 20.64 6.04
C GLU A 320 6.68 21.15 7.10
N LEU A 321 7.89 20.60 7.11
CA LEU A 321 8.93 20.91 8.08
C LEU A 321 9.41 22.37 8.00
N ASP A 322 9.66 22.88 6.78
CA ASP A 322 10.11 24.24 6.56
C ASP A 322 9.07 25.24 7.07
N GLY A 323 7.80 25.01 6.79
CA GLY A 323 6.70 25.81 7.33
C GLY A 323 6.57 25.70 8.85
N TYR A 324 6.78 24.51 9.40
CA TYR A 324 6.69 24.26 10.84
C TYR A 324 7.80 24.97 11.64
N TRP A 325 9.07 24.92 11.17
CA TRP A 325 10.20 25.53 11.90
C TRP A 325 10.36 27.03 11.66
N THR A 326 9.95 27.55 10.50
CA THR A 326 10.07 28.98 10.14
C THR A 326 8.81 29.80 10.45
N GLY A 327 7.64 29.13 10.50
CA GLY A 327 6.37 29.75 10.83
C GLY A 327 6.35 30.30 12.26
N ARG A 328 5.52 31.34 12.52
CA ARG A 328 5.18 31.75 13.88
C ARG A 328 4.43 30.61 14.56
N ALA A 329 4.75 30.29 15.81
CA ALA A 329 3.96 29.39 16.62
C ALA A 329 2.49 29.83 16.58
N THR A 330 1.62 29.02 16.02
CA THR A 330 0.18 29.32 15.87
C THR A 330 -0.65 28.82 17.05
N GLY A 331 0.02 28.30 18.10
CA GLY A 331 -0.61 27.89 19.35
C GLY A 331 -0.92 29.06 20.30
N PHE A 332 -1.64 28.77 21.37
CA PHE A 332 -1.95 29.75 22.43
C PHE A 332 -0.72 30.18 23.26
N GLY A 333 0.46 29.58 23.01
CA GLY A 333 1.72 29.81 23.70
C GLY A 333 2.88 30.19 22.77
N THR A 334 4.06 30.40 23.36
CA THR A 334 5.31 30.77 22.65
C THR A 334 6.00 29.56 22.04
N HIS A 335 5.53 28.32 22.34
CA HIS A 335 6.14 27.08 21.89
C HIS A 335 5.38 26.44 20.74
N ARG A 336 6.06 25.50 20.09
CA ARG A 336 5.55 24.83 18.91
C ARG A 336 4.59 23.70 19.32
N PRO A 337 3.43 23.58 18.65
CA PRO A 337 2.49 22.51 18.91
C PRO A 337 3.10 21.14 18.52
N VAL A 338 2.76 20.10 19.27
CA VAL A 338 3.24 18.73 19.05
C VAL A 338 2.42 17.98 18.00
N ARG A 339 1.13 18.30 17.90
CA ARG A 339 0.16 17.59 17.07
C ARG A 339 0.53 17.47 15.59
N PRO A 340 1.06 18.52 14.92
CA PRO A 340 1.46 18.39 13.51
C PRO A 340 2.52 17.31 13.28
N VAL A 341 3.47 17.14 14.21
CA VAL A 341 4.51 16.10 14.13
C VAL A 341 3.90 14.72 14.31
N ILE A 342 2.98 14.55 15.26
CA ILE A 342 2.29 13.27 15.51
C ILE A 342 1.43 12.88 14.31
N ASP A 343 0.66 13.81 13.77
CA ASP A 343 -0.19 13.57 12.61
C ASP A 343 0.63 13.20 11.36
N ALA A 344 1.79 13.84 11.16
CA ALA A 344 2.72 13.49 10.08
C ALA A 344 3.29 12.08 10.27
N ALA A 345 3.72 11.74 11.50
CA ALA A 345 4.23 10.42 11.85
C ALA A 345 3.21 9.31 11.59
N GLU A 346 1.96 9.52 11.97
CA GLU A 346 0.89 8.55 11.76
C GLU A 346 0.54 8.38 10.29
N ARG A 347 0.46 9.47 9.53
CA ARG A 347 0.28 9.39 8.07
C ARG A 347 1.39 8.58 7.42
N GLY A 348 2.64 8.76 7.85
CA GLY A 348 3.79 8.00 7.36
C GLY A 348 3.67 6.50 7.64
N VAL A 349 3.33 6.13 8.87
CA VAL A 349 3.11 4.71 9.25
C VAL A 349 1.94 4.11 8.49
N LEU A 350 0.80 4.81 8.39
CA LEU A 350 -0.38 4.33 7.66
C LEU A 350 -0.09 4.15 6.16
N SER A 351 0.66 5.07 5.55
CA SER A 351 1.08 4.94 4.16
C SER A 351 1.94 3.69 3.94
N ALA A 352 2.92 3.45 4.82
CA ALA A 352 3.75 2.25 4.75
C ALA A 352 2.96 0.95 5.00
N ILE A 353 1.98 0.97 5.91
CA ILE A 353 1.05 -0.15 6.12
C ILE A 353 0.27 -0.47 4.84
N ASN A 354 -0.28 0.54 4.19
CA ASN A 354 -1.03 0.36 2.95
C ASN A 354 -0.18 -0.25 1.84
N LEU A 355 1.10 0.14 1.73
CA LEU A 355 2.04 -0.47 0.78
C LEU A 355 2.23 -1.97 1.07
N VAL A 356 2.40 -2.35 2.33
CA VAL A 356 2.56 -3.76 2.73
C VAL A 356 1.29 -4.56 2.45
N LEU A 357 0.12 -4.02 2.80
CA LEU A 357 -1.17 -4.69 2.60
C LEU A 357 -1.54 -4.82 1.12
N SER A 358 -1.10 -3.88 0.28
CA SER A 358 -1.29 -3.96 -1.18
C SER A 358 -0.34 -4.94 -1.87
N GLY A 359 0.59 -5.56 -1.13
CA GLY A 359 1.59 -6.49 -1.67
C GLY A 359 2.74 -5.81 -2.42
N LEU A 360 2.99 -4.54 -2.15
CA LEU A 360 3.96 -3.69 -2.83
C LEU A 360 5.15 -3.30 -1.92
N GLY A 361 5.10 -3.70 -0.65
CA GLY A 361 6.13 -3.47 0.35
C GLY A 361 7.12 -4.64 0.50
#